data_189128906443211b80a661bdb687cab8
#
_entry.id   189128906443211b80a661bdb687cab8
#
_cell.length_a   1.000
_cell.length_b   1.000
_cell.length_c   1.000
_cell.angle_alpha   90.00
_cell.angle_beta   90.00
_cell.angle_gamma   90.00
#
_symmetry.space_group_name_H-M   'P 1'
#
loop_
_entity.id
_entity.type
_entity.pdbx_description
1 polymer ?
#
loop_
_entity_poly.entity_id
_entity_poly.type
_entity_poly.pdbx_seq_one_letter_code
_entity_poly.pdbx_strand_id
1 'polypeptide(L)'
;MANLYDLKKFDLNLLVIFECIYQNLSISKAAETLFITPSAVSQSLQRLRTQFNDPLFTRAGKGITPTITAVNLHHHLENNLNSLEETINIMHSSSLKKKFVIYSPQIINNAYISELIKFIREDKYVEIEHRDILITSETAEDLLAYRKADVVITTSPIVNRSIICTPFRTIETVLVCCKNHPRINEKTTLNEILEEQFTRYLSDDAGIKEYQSETNYFLANRKSGFSSDSLMSIINVISITDIIGFIPQSTFESYSSSLNLKKIKTDIKPPSMNLFLMYNRASLNNKNFENFITKIDKKTKESDTLKNHKYIKKKF
;
A
#
# COMPACT_ATOMS: atom_id res chain seq x y z
N MET A 1 0.00 24.77 -33.36
CA MET A 1 1.45 24.69 -33.08
C MET A 1 1.75 25.59 -31.91
N ALA A 2 2.45 25.12 -30.88
CA ALA A 2 2.79 25.98 -29.73
C ALA A 2 3.72 27.12 -30.17
N ASN A 3 3.46 28.36 -29.69
CA ASN A 3 4.32 29.50 -29.96
C ASN A 3 5.54 29.42 -29.03
N LEU A 4 6.64 28.88 -29.53
CA LEU A 4 7.88 28.70 -28.78
C LEU A 4 8.50 30.03 -28.28
N TYR A 5 8.23 31.15 -28.95
CA TYR A 5 8.70 32.47 -28.55
C TYR A 5 8.05 32.91 -27.23
N ASP A 6 6.75 32.65 -27.06
CA ASP A 6 6.04 33.00 -25.83
C ASP A 6 6.39 32.03 -24.70
N LEU A 7 6.57 30.74 -25.01
CA LEU A 7 7.06 29.75 -24.05
C LEU A 7 8.46 30.08 -23.52
N LYS A 8 9.36 30.63 -24.38
CA LYS A 8 10.70 31.04 -23.94
C LYS A 8 10.70 32.15 -22.90
N LYS A 9 9.68 33.03 -22.89
CA LYS A 9 9.54 34.12 -21.92
C LYS A 9 9.06 33.64 -20.55
N PHE A 10 8.46 32.45 -20.47
CA PHE A 10 7.94 31.90 -19.26
C PHE A 10 8.95 30.89 -18.66
N ASP A 11 9.26 31.06 -17.37
CA ASP A 11 10.09 30.09 -16.65
C ASP A 11 9.28 28.83 -16.33
N LEU A 12 9.46 27.80 -17.15
CA LEU A 12 8.72 26.53 -17.00
C LEU A 12 9.00 25.82 -15.66
N ASN A 13 10.12 26.10 -14.98
CA ASN A 13 10.39 25.54 -13.65
C ASN A 13 9.35 26.01 -12.62
N LEU A 14 8.77 27.20 -12.84
CA LEU A 14 7.70 27.70 -11.96
C LEU A 14 6.48 26.77 -11.99
N LEU A 15 6.17 26.13 -13.11
CA LEU A 15 5.05 25.17 -13.22
C LEU A 15 5.35 23.88 -12.45
N VAL A 16 6.60 23.41 -12.47
CA VAL A 16 7.04 22.25 -11.70
C VAL A 16 6.94 22.55 -10.21
N ILE A 17 7.38 23.74 -9.79
CA ILE A 17 7.30 24.17 -8.39
C ILE A 17 5.83 24.32 -7.95
N PHE A 18 4.97 24.91 -8.80
CA PHE A 18 3.54 25.04 -8.55
C PHE A 18 2.90 23.66 -8.31
N GLU A 19 3.15 22.72 -9.22
CA GLU A 19 2.60 21.39 -9.14
C GLU A 19 3.04 20.67 -7.86
N CYS A 20 4.32 20.82 -7.50
CA CYS A 20 4.85 20.25 -6.27
C CYS A 20 4.19 20.86 -5.01
N ILE A 21 3.93 22.18 -5.00
CA ILE A 21 3.20 22.84 -3.90
C ILE A 21 1.74 22.32 -3.85
N TYR A 22 1.11 22.17 -5.02
CA TYR A 22 -0.27 21.70 -5.11
C TYR A 22 -0.45 20.27 -4.56
N GLN A 23 0.48 19.38 -4.90
CA GLN A 23 0.45 17.99 -4.44
C GLN A 23 0.70 17.87 -2.93
N ASN A 24 1.63 18.68 -2.39
CA ASN A 24 2.02 18.59 -0.99
C ASN A 24 1.18 19.50 -0.05
N LEU A 25 0.51 20.51 -0.57
CA LEU A 25 -0.18 21.56 0.19
C LEU A 25 0.71 22.20 1.29
N SER A 26 2.02 22.22 1.04
CA SER A 26 3.04 22.70 1.98
C SER A 26 4.28 23.19 1.22
N ILE A 27 4.71 24.43 1.52
CA ILE A 27 5.92 25.00 0.94
C ILE A 27 7.17 24.25 1.40
N SER A 28 7.22 23.85 2.68
CA SER A 28 8.38 23.12 3.23
C SER A 28 8.50 21.74 2.62
N LYS A 29 7.39 20.98 2.53
CA LYS A 29 7.38 19.65 1.88
C LYS A 29 7.72 19.75 0.38
N ALA A 30 7.20 20.75 -0.32
CA ALA A 30 7.55 20.98 -1.73
C ALA A 30 9.06 21.29 -1.90
N ALA A 31 9.63 22.07 -1.00
CA ALA A 31 11.07 22.38 -1.01
C ALA A 31 11.93 21.11 -0.79
N GLU A 32 11.55 20.27 0.16
CA GLU A 32 12.18 18.97 0.41
C GLU A 32 12.10 18.07 -0.83
N THR A 33 10.91 17.96 -1.43
CA THR A 33 10.69 17.14 -2.64
C THR A 33 11.56 17.56 -3.80
N LEU A 34 11.76 18.89 -3.98
CA LEU A 34 12.52 19.45 -5.08
C LEU A 34 14.01 19.68 -4.75
N PHE A 35 14.45 19.35 -3.54
CA PHE A 35 15.82 19.55 -3.05
C PHE A 35 16.28 21.01 -3.16
N ILE A 36 15.38 21.96 -2.87
CA ILE A 36 15.64 23.39 -2.82
C ILE A 36 15.22 23.99 -1.48
N THR A 37 15.53 25.26 -1.25
CA THR A 37 15.16 25.92 0.02
C THR A 37 13.70 26.35 0.02
N PRO A 38 13.01 26.38 1.20
CA PRO A 38 11.65 26.92 1.31
C PRO A 38 11.53 28.38 0.86
N SER A 39 12.60 29.17 1.00
CA SER A 39 12.63 30.55 0.51
C SER A 39 12.60 30.61 -1.02
N ALA A 40 13.30 29.69 -1.72
CA ALA A 40 13.27 29.60 -3.18
C ALA A 40 11.88 29.22 -3.69
N VAL A 41 11.22 28.25 -3.03
CA VAL A 41 9.84 27.88 -3.35
C VAL A 41 8.89 29.07 -3.15
N SER A 42 9.04 29.80 -2.03
CA SER A 42 8.22 30.98 -1.75
C SER A 42 8.42 32.10 -2.78
N GLN A 43 9.65 32.34 -3.21
CA GLN A 43 9.94 33.33 -4.26
C GLN A 43 9.34 32.92 -5.61
N SER A 44 9.44 31.64 -5.96
CA SER A 44 8.84 31.10 -7.18
C SER A 44 7.31 31.21 -7.16
N LEU A 45 6.69 30.90 -6.03
CA LEU A 45 5.25 31.10 -5.84
C LEU A 45 4.86 32.58 -5.97
N GLN A 46 5.68 33.50 -5.46
CA GLN A 46 5.41 34.94 -5.60
C GLN A 46 5.48 35.39 -7.07
N ARG A 47 6.43 34.87 -7.87
CA ARG A 47 6.48 35.12 -9.31
C ARG A 47 5.23 34.60 -10.03
N LEU A 48 4.77 33.41 -9.69
CA LEU A 48 3.54 32.84 -10.24
C LEU A 48 2.31 33.67 -9.90
N ARG A 49 2.19 34.15 -8.66
CA ARG A 49 1.11 35.04 -8.23
C ARG A 49 1.05 36.33 -9.07
N THR A 50 2.21 36.90 -9.37
CA THR A 50 2.29 38.08 -10.22
C THR A 50 1.88 37.76 -11.67
N GLN A 51 2.28 36.62 -12.21
CA GLN A 51 1.98 36.22 -13.60
C GLN A 51 0.49 35.88 -13.80
N PHE A 52 -0.10 35.16 -12.83
CA PHE A 52 -1.52 34.75 -12.89
C PHE A 52 -2.47 35.78 -12.27
N ASN A 53 -1.95 36.83 -11.64
CA ASN A 53 -2.73 37.81 -10.88
C ASN A 53 -3.69 37.13 -9.88
N ASP A 54 -3.21 36.08 -9.22
CA ASP A 54 -4.00 35.26 -8.29
C ASP A 54 -3.09 34.76 -7.16
N PRO A 55 -3.57 34.70 -5.89
CA PRO A 55 -2.79 34.16 -4.77
C PRO A 55 -2.37 32.71 -4.95
N LEU A 56 -3.04 31.92 -5.79
CA LEU A 56 -2.90 30.50 -6.08
C LEU A 56 -3.08 29.61 -4.84
N PHE A 57 -2.51 30.00 -3.71
CA PHE A 57 -2.71 29.31 -2.43
C PHE A 57 -2.94 30.33 -1.32
N THR A 58 -3.95 30.07 -0.49
CA THR A 58 -4.31 30.85 0.69
C THR A 58 -4.05 30.05 1.97
N ARG A 59 -3.84 30.72 3.09
CA ARG A 59 -3.67 30.05 4.38
C ARG A 59 -4.99 29.45 4.85
N ALA A 60 -4.94 28.19 5.31
CA ALA A 60 -6.09 27.50 5.90
C ALA A 60 -5.61 26.64 7.08
N GLY A 61 -5.93 27.03 8.28
CA GLY A 61 -5.52 26.33 9.49
C GLY A 61 -4.00 26.18 9.58
N LYS A 62 -3.50 24.93 9.67
CA LYS A 62 -2.08 24.62 9.75
C LYS A 62 -1.37 24.49 8.38
N GLY A 63 -2.04 24.73 7.26
CA GLY A 63 -1.50 24.53 5.92
C GLY A 63 -1.94 25.62 4.93
N ILE A 64 -1.92 25.27 3.65
CA ILE A 64 -2.37 26.12 2.55
C ILE A 64 -3.46 25.39 1.74
N THR A 65 -4.36 26.18 1.16
CA THR A 65 -5.46 25.67 0.32
C THR A 65 -5.38 26.34 -1.05
N PRO A 66 -5.52 25.60 -2.17
CA PRO A 66 -5.52 26.17 -3.51
C PRO A 66 -6.75 27.03 -3.78
N THR A 67 -6.57 28.08 -4.56
CA THR A 67 -7.66 28.88 -5.14
C THR A 67 -8.32 28.14 -6.30
N ILE A 68 -9.46 28.63 -6.81
CA ILE A 68 -10.10 28.10 -8.01
C ILE A 68 -9.13 28.16 -9.21
N THR A 69 -8.38 29.25 -9.34
CA THR A 69 -7.36 29.42 -10.39
C THR A 69 -6.28 28.33 -10.27
N ALA A 70 -5.82 28.04 -9.06
CA ALA A 70 -4.82 26.97 -8.84
C ALA A 70 -5.38 25.59 -9.17
N VAL A 71 -6.64 25.31 -8.83
CA VAL A 71 -7.29 24.03 -9.19
C VAL A 71 -7.38 23.87 -10.72
N ASN A 72 -7.79 24.92 -11.43
CA ASN A 72 -7.88 24.90 -12.88
C ASN A 72 -6.48 24.75 -13.53
N LEU A 73 -5.49 25.49 -13.02
CA LEU A 73 -4.10 25.39 -13.50
C LEU A 73 -3.55 23.98 -13.32
N HIS A 74 -3.73 23.38 -12.14
CA HIS A 74 -3.33 22.00 -11.89
C HIS A 74 -3.98 21.05 -12.90
N HIS A 75 -5.28 21.13 -13.12
CA HIS A 75 -6.00 20.26 -14.05
C HIS A 75 -5.44 20.32 -15.48
N HIS A 76 -5.00 21.50 -15.94
CA HIS A 76 -4.36 21.65 -17.25
C HIS A 76 -2.91 21.21 -17.28
N LEU A 77 -2.17 21.35 -16.18
CA LEU A 77 -0.74 21.03 -16.11
C LEU A 77 -0.45 19.56 -15.90
N GLU A 78 -1.26 18.87 -15.11
CA GLU A 78 -1.01 17.48 -14.69
C GLU A 78 -0.70 16.57 -15.89
N ASN A 79 -1.55 16.59 -16.92
CA ASN A 79 -1.36 15.78 -18.13
C ASN A 79 -0.14 16.20 -18.96
N ASN A 80 0.12 17.51 -19.04
CA ASN A 80 1.20 18.05 -19.87
C ASN A 80 2.58 17.79 -19.24
N LEU A 81 2.71 17.94 -17.93
CA LEU A 81 3.96 17.65 -17.22
C LEU A 81 4.30 16.16 -17.25
N ASN A 82 3.31 15.29 -17.12
CA ASN A 82 3.52 13.85 -17.26
C ASN A 82 3.96 13.47 -18.67
N SER A 83 3.37 14.06 -19.72
CA SER A 83 3.79 13.84 -21.11
C SER A 83 5.21 14.34 -21.38
N LEU A 84 5.62 15.45 -20.76
CA LEU A 84 7.01 15.93 -20.81
C LEU A 84 7.97 14.99 -20.10
N GLU A 85 7.61 14.51 -18.90
CA GLU A 85 8.39 13.52 -18.16
C GLU A 85 8.56 12.24 -18.98
N GLU A 86 7.48 11.72 -19.58
CA GLU A 86 7.56 10.56 -20.48
C GLU A 86 8.48 10.81 -21.66
N THR A 87 8.42 11.98 -22.28
CA THR A 87 9.28 12.36 -23.41
C THR A 87 10.75 12.42 -23.00
N ILE A 88 11.04 13.04 -21.84
CA ILE A 88 12.40 13.10 -21.29
C ILE A 88 12.90 11.68 -20.95
N ASN A 89 12.05 10.85 -20.36
CA ASN A 89 12.37 9.47 -20.03
C ASN A 89 12.61 8.61 -21.26
N ILE A 90 11.86 8.80 -22.36
CA ILE A 90 12.11 8.15 -23.66
C ILE A 90 13.48 8.55 -24.19
N MET A 91 13.86 9.81 -24.07
CA MET A 91 15.18 10.29 -24.52
C MET A 91 16.34 9.75 -23.67
N HIS A 92 16.09 9.47 -22.39
CA HIS A 92 17.08 8.87 -21.48
C HIS A 92 17.02 7.33 -21.46
N SER A 93 15.96 6.72 -21.98
CA SER A 93 15.68 5.28 -21.89
C SER A 93 16.53 4.37 -22.77
N SER A 94 17.51 4.90 -23.47
CA SER A 94 18.50 4.02 -24.13
C SER A 94 19.38 3.22 -23.15
N SER A 95 19.27 3.47 -21.83
CA SER A 95 20.03 2.70 -20.81
C SER A 95 19.37 2.57 -19.42
N LEU A 96 18.26 3.23 -19.14
CA LEU A 96 17.60 3.10 -17.82
C LEU A 96 16.45 2.10 -17.91
N LYS A 97 16.66 0.92 -17.33
CA LYS A 97 15.57 -0.04 -17.08
C LYS A 97 14.50 0.66 -16.26
N LYS A 98 13.27 0.69 -16.78
CA LYS A 98 12.12 1.19 -16.03
C LYS A 98 11.95 0.33 -14.78
N LYS A 99 12.04 0.94 -13.62
CA LYS A 99 11.90 0.25 -12.34
C LYS A 99 10.47 0.44 -11.83
N PHE A 100 9.84 -0.64 -11.38
CA PHE A 100 8.54 -0.63 -10.74
C PHE A 100 8.70 -1.10 -9.28
N VAL A 101 8.38 -0.22 -8.33
CA VAL A 101 8.65 -0.44 -6.90
C VAL A 101 7.35 -0.72 -6.16
N ILE A 102 7.28 -1.87 -5.50
CA ILE A 102 6.14 -2.32 -4.71
C ILE A 102 6.57 -2.46 -3.25
N TYR A 103 5.80 -1.88 -2.34
CA TYR A 103 5.88 -2.16 -0.91
C TYR A 103 4.65 -2.95 -0.47
N SER A 104 4.85 -4.03 0.26
CA SER A 104 3.75 -4.81 0.82
C SER A 104 4.17 -5.48 2.12
N PRO A 105 3.23 -5.71 3.06
CA PRO A 105 3.55 -6.42 4.30
C PRO A 105 3.71 -7.93 4.08
N GLN A 106 4.55 -8.56 4.90
CA GLN A 106 4.81 -10.02 4.87
C GLN A 106 3.56 -10.89 5.04
N ILE A 107 2.49 -10.34 5.59
CA ILE A 107 1.21 -11.05 5.74
C ILE A 107 0.49 -11.29 4.42
N ILE A 108 0.93 -10.64 3.33
CA ILE A 108 0.39 -10.88 1.99
C ILE A 108 1.05 -12.13 1.44
N ASN A 109 0.22 -13.11 1.12
CA ASN A 109 0.69 -14.33 0.50
C ASN A 109 1.40 -14.04 -0.84
N ASN A 110 2.48 -14.79 -1.09
CA ASN A 110 3.19 -14.82 -2.37
C ASN A 110 2.27 -14.96 -3.59
N ALA A 111 1.09 -15.60 -3.46
CA ALA A 111 0.14 -15.72 -4.55
C ALA A 111 -0.36 -14.35 -5.05
N TYR A 112 -0.70 -13.41 -4.16
CA TYR A 112 -1.18 -12.08 -4.55
C TYR A 112 -0.06 -11.23 -5.14
N ILE A 113 1.12 -11.26 -4.52
CA ILE A 113 2.30 -10.58 -5.06
C ILE A 113 2.70 -11.17 -6.41
N SER A 114 2.69 -12.50 -6.56
CA SER A 114 2.98 -13.16 -7.83
C SER A 114 2.00 -12.76 -8.94
N GLU A 115 0.75 -12.51 -8.59
CA GLU A 115 -0.26 -12.03 -9.54
C GLU A 115 0.04 -10.59 -9.99
N LEU A 116 0.37 -9.69 -9.07
CA LEU A 116 0.79 -8.33 -9.39
C LEU A 116 2.04 -8.34 -10.29
N ILE A 117 3.04 -9.15 -9.93
CA ILE A 117 4.26 -9.31 -10.70
C ILE A 117 3.96 -9.81 -12.12
N LYS A 118 3.05 -10.77 -12.31
CA LYS A 118 2.66 -11.26 -13.65
C LYS A 118 2.12 -10.14 -14.53
N PHE A 119 1.28 -9.26 -13.98
CA PHE A 119 0.74 -8.12 -14.76
C PHE A 119 1.82 -7.12 -15.15
N ILE A 120 2.75 -6.81 -14.23
CA ILE A 120 3.84 -5.88 -14.51
C ILE A 120 4.81 -6.48 -15.54
N ARG A 121 5.07 -7.80 -15.47
CA ARG A 121 5.96 -8.55 -16.36
C ARG A 121 5.42 -8.72 -17.79
N GLU A 122 4.21 -8.31 -18.08
CA GLU A 122 3.76 -8.17 -19.47
C GLU A 122 4.66 -7.19 -20.24
N ASP A 123 5.21 -6.18 -19.58
CA ASP A 123 6.31 -5.35 -20.08
C ASP A 123 7.65 -5.99 -19.69
N LYS A 124 8.33 -6.59 -20.65
CA LYS A 124 9.61 -7.31 -20.46
C LYS A 124 10.78 -6.39 -20.05
N TYR A 125 10.63 -5.09 -20.25
CA TYR A 125 11.69 -4.10 -19.99
C TYR A 125 11.61 -3.47 -18.60
N VAL A 126 10.62 -3.85 -17.80
CA VAL A 126 10.44 -3.35 -16.44
C VAL A 126 11.23 -4.21 -15.46
N GLU A 127 12.10 -3.57 -14.67
CA GLU A 127 12.68 -4.15 -13.46
C GLU A 127 11.69 -4.01 -12.31
N ILE A 128 11.43 -5.07 -11.56
CA ILE A 128 10.52 -5.03 -10.41
C ILE A 128 11.35 -5.09 -9.13
N GLU A 129 11.15 -4.10 -8.25
CA GLU A 129 11.64 -4.13 -6.88
C GLU A 129 10.45 -4.35 -5.94
N HIS A 130 10.50 -5.43 -5.20
CA HIS A 130 9.52 -5.72 -4.15
C HIS A 130 10.17 -5.57 -2.78
N ARG A 131 9.58 -4.75 -1.93
CA ARG A 131 9.99 -4.55 -0.55
C ARG A 131 8.95 -5.16 0.39
N ASP A 132 9.35 -6.29 0.97
CA ASP A 132 8.52 -7.07 1.90
C ASP A 132 8.61 -6.48 3.31
N ILE A 133 7.97 -5.36 3.51
CA ILE A 133 7.97 -4.60 4.76
C ILE A 133 6.59 -4.00 5.02
N LEU A 134 6.15 -4.10 6.26
CA LEU A 134 4.97 -3.37 6.74
C LEU A 134 5.38 -1.94 7.06
N ILE A 135 4.73 -1.00 6.42
CA ILE A 135 4.95 0.43 6.60
C ILE A 135 3.69 1.10 7.15
N THR A 136 3.89 2.14 7.97
CA THR A 136 2.79 2.96 8.47
C THR A 136 2.12 3.73 7.33
N SER A 137 0.89 4.17 7.57
CA SER A 137 0.14 4.99 6.60
C SER A 137 0.88 6.27 6.24
N GLU A 138 1.52 6.94 7.20
CA GLU A 138 2.30 8.16 6.97
C GLU A 138 3.52 7.89 6.07
N THR A 139 4.27 6.82 6.34
CA THR A 139 5.40 6.42 5.49
C THR A 139 4.94 6.03 4.08
N ALA A 140 3.77 5.37 3.94
CA ALA A 140 3.20 5.05 2.64
C ALA A 140 2.87 6.30 1.83
N GLU A 141 2.32 7.33 2.49
CA GLU A 141 2.03 8.62 1.87
C GLU A 141 3.29 9.26 1.32
N ASP A 142 4.36 9.33 2.12
CA ASP A 142 5.63 9.90 1.71
C ASP A 142 6.27 9.11 0.54
N LEU A 143 6.26 7.78 0.59
CA LEU A 143 6.82 6.95 -0.48
C LEU A 143 6.13 7.20 -1.83
N LEU A 144 4.80 7.37 -1.82
CA LEU A 144 4.01 7.63 -3.02
C LEU A 144 4.11 9.08 -3.48
N ALA A 145 4.12 10.04 -2.55
CA ALA A 145 4.26 11.47 -2.87
C ALA A 145 5.63 11.77 -3.50
N TYR A 146 6.69 11.18 -2.94
CA TYR A 146 8.07 11.34 -3.48
C TYR A 146 8.41 10.36 -4.61
N ARG A 147 7.43 9.63 -5.16
CA ARG A 147 7.62 8.64 -6.23
C ARG A 147 8.72 7.60 -5.94
N LYS A 148 8.93 7.27 -4.67
CA LYS A 148 9.84 6.21 -4.22
C LYS A 148 9.21 4.82 -4.32
N ALA A 149 7.87 4.77 -4.42
CA ALA A 149 7.09 3.57 -4.70
C ALA A 149 6.03 3.88 -5.77
N ASP A 150 5.75 2.91 -6.62
CA ASP A 150 4.65 2.96 -7.57
C ASP A 150 3.35 2.47 -6.93
N VAL A 151 3.46 1.44 -6.11
CA VAL A 151 2.35 0.81 -5.38
C VAL A 151 2.77 0.51 -3.95
N VAL A 152 1.88 0.80 -3.03
CA VAL A 152 2.01 0.43 -1.62
C VAL A 152 0.76 -0.32 -1.19
N ILE A 153 0.93 -1.43 -0.47
CA ILE A 153 -0.15 -2.17 0.14
C ILE A 153 -0.04 -2.05 1.66
N THR A 154 -1.13 -1.61 2.29
CA THR A 154 -1.20 -1.38 3.74
C THR A 154 -2.42 -2.05 4.34
N THR A 155 -2.47 -2.14 5.66
CA THR A 155 -3.62 -2.62 6.43
C THR A 155 -4.53 -1.49 6.91
N SER A 156 -4.10 -0.23 6.75
CA SER A 156 -4.85 0.96 7.16
C SER A 156 -5.06 1.90 5.97
N PRO A 157 -6.30 2.37 5.73
CA PRO A 157 -6.58 3.30 4.63
C PRO A 157 -6.03 4.70 4.93
N ILE A 158 -5.69 5.42 3.87
CA ILE A 158 -5.32 6.84 3.93
C ILE A 158 -6.34 7.66 3.14
N VAL A 159 -6.60 8.87 3.63
CA VAL A 159 -7.36 9.88 2.90
C VAL A 159 -6.42 11.01 2.51
N ASN A 160 -6.03 11.05 1.23
CA ASN A 160 -5.17 12.08 0.65
C ASN A 160 -5.65 12.42 -0.76
N ARG A 161 -5.52 13.70 -1.16
CA ARG A 161 -5.98 14.18 -2.48
C ARG A 161 -5.15 13.62 -3.64
N SER A 162 -3.86 13.44 -3.41
CA SER A 162 -2.89 13.00 -4.44
C SER A 162 -2.73 11.49 -4.50
N ILE A 163 -3.27 10.75 -3.50
CA ILE A 163 -3.16 9.29 -3.42
C ILE A 163 -4.55 8.68 -3.60
N ILE A 164 -4.61 7.66 -4.41
CA ILE A 164 -5.77 6.80 -4.49
C ILE A 164 -5.53 5.62 -3.57
N CYS A 165 -6.49 5.36 -2.69
CA CYS A 165 -6.51 4.23 -1.77
C CYS A 165 -7.78 3.43 -2.03
N THR A 166 -7.63 2.17 -2.45
CA THR A 166 -8.76 1.28 -2.76
C THR A 166 -8.68 0.00 -1.95
N PRO A 167 -9.81 -0.59 -1.54
CA PRO A 167 -9.83 -1.93 -0.98
C PRO A 167 -9.18 -2.92 -1.96
N PHE A 168 -8.28 -3.75 -1.45
CA PHE A 168 -7.53 -4.69 -2.29
C PHE A 168 -7.91 -6.15 -2.03
N ARG A 169 -7.73 -6.61 -0.79
CA ARG A 169 -8.02 -7.99 -0.37
C ARG A 169 -8.38 -8.02 1.11
N THR A 170 -9.14 -9.05 1.49
CA THR A 170 -9.37 -9.39 2.89
C THR A 170 -8.53 -10.62 3.23
N ILE A 171 -7.71 -10.52 4.26
CA ILE A 171 -6.89 -11.61 4.78
C ILE A 171 -7.69 -12.34 5.88
N GLU A 172 -8.06 -13.57 5.60
CA GLU A 172 -8.56 -14.49 6.61
C GLU A 172 -7.38 -15.14 7.33
N THR A 173 -7.52 -15.36 8.63
CA THR A 173 -6.51 -16.04 9.44
C THR A 173 -7.03 -17.36 9.96
N VAL A 174 -6.11 -18.27 10.25
CA VAL A 174 -6.39 -19.59 10.83
C VAL A 174 -5.48 -19.84 12.00
N LEU A 175 -6.01 -20.51 13.02
CA LEU A 175 -5.22 -20.98 14.16
C LEU A 175 -4.52 -22.29 13.76
N VAL A 176 -3.21 -22.33 13.99
CA VAL A 176 -2.36 -23.47 13.59
C VAL A 176 -1.42 -23.90 14.70
N CYS A 177 -0.99 -25.15 14.63
CA CYS A 177 0.09 -25.73 15.43
C CYS A 177 0.94 -26.67 14.58
N CYS A 178 2.04 -27.21 15.11
CA CYS A 178 2.77 -28.28 14.43
C CYS A 178 1.90 -29.54 14.33
N LYS A 179 2.13 -30.38 13.31
CA LYS A 179 1.34 -31.64 13.11
C LYS A 179 1.42 -32.56 14.32
N ASN A 180 2.61 -32.64 14.93
CA ASN A 180 2.89 -33.52 16.05
C ASN A 180 2.74 -32.80 17.41
N HIS A 181 1.86 -31.79 17.50
CA HIS A 181 1.65 -31.07 18.76
C HIS A 181 1.21 -32.04 19.86
N PRO A 182 1.87 -32.02 21.04
CA PRO A 182 1.67 -33.05 22.07
C PRO A 182 0.28 -33.03 22.71
N ARG A 183 -0.40 -31.91 22.75
CA ARG A 183 -1.68 -31.72 23.47
C ARG A 183 -2.87 -31.42 22.54
N ILE A 184 -2.62 -30.89 21.34
CA ILE A 184 -3.69 -30.48 20.41
C ILE A 184 -4.04 -31.64 19.47
N ASN A 185 -5.31 -32.06 19.51
CA ASN A 185 -5.90 -33.09 18.66
C ASN A 185 -7.30 -32.68 18.19
N GLU A 186 -8.04 -33.57 17.50
CA GLU A 186 -9.35 -33.23 16.94
C GLU A 186 -10.44 -33.01 17.99
N LYS A 187 -10.25 -33.47 19.23
CA LYS A 187 -11.21 -33.35 20.34
C LYS A 187 -10.85 -32.25 21.32
N THR A 188 -9.76 -31.53 21.08
CA THR A 188 -9.29 -30.45 21.97
C THR A 188 -10.31 -29.34 22.04
N THR A 189 -10.72 -29.01 23.26
CA THR A 189 -11.71 -27.99 23.56
C THR A 189 -11.10 -26.59 23.50
N LEU A 190 -11.96 -25.58 23.43
CA LEU A 190 -11.51 -24.18 23.45
C LEU A 190 -10.72 -23.83 24.71
N ASN A 191 -11.17 -24.32 25.87
CA ASN A 191 -10.48 -24.05 27.14
C ASN A 191 -9.06 -24.62 27.15
N GLU A 192 -8.87 -25.83 26.61
CA GLU A 192 -7.55 -26.44 26.46
C GLU A 192 -6.67 -25.66 25.46
N ILE A 193 -7.24 -25.15 24.38
CA ILE A 193 -6.52 -24.28 23.45
C ILE A 193 -6.04 -22.99 24.16
N LEU A 194 -6.84 -22.41 25.03
CA LEU A 194 -6.49 -21.18 25.77
C LEU A 194 -5.39 -21.38 26.82
N GLU A 195 -5.13 -22.59 27.26
CA GLU A 195 -4.02 -22.90 28.15
C GLU A 195 -2.67 -22.94 27.43
N GLU A 196 -2.68 -23.05 26.09
CA GLU A 196 -1.48 -23.09 25.29
C GLU A 196 -0.80 -21.71 25.21
N GLN A 197 0.48 -21.73 24.83
CA GLN A 197 1.22 -20.51 24.54
C GLN A 197 1.01 -20.10 23.07
N PHE A 198 0.82 -18.80 22.86
CA PHE A 198 0.54 -18.24 21.53
C PHE A 198 1.70 -17.43 21.02
N THR A 199 1.87 -17.44 19.70
CA THR A 199 2.70 -16.44 19.03
C THR A 199 1.97 -15.11 18.95
N ARG A 200 2.74 -14.00 18.93
CA ARG A 200 2.25 -12.65 18.72
C ARG A 200 3.07 -11.96 17.62
N TYR A 201 2.39 -11.42 16.62
CA TYR A 201 3.02 -10.57 15.62
C TYR A 201 3.22 -9.16 16.17
N LEU A 202 4.46 -8.65 16.16
CA LEU A 202 4.79 -7.30 16.63
C LEU A 202 4.63 -6.31 15.48
N SER A 203 3.82 -5.26 15.69
CA SER A 203 3.63 -4.20 14.71
C SER A 203 3.06 -2.95 15.37
N ASP A 204 3.46 -1.79 14.87
CA ASP A 204 2.87 -0.50 15.22
C ASP A 204 1.76 -0.05 14.27
N ASP A 205 1.52 -0.79 13.20
CA ASP A 205 0.46 -0.51 12.24
C ASP A 205 -0.93 -0.58 12.87
N ALA A 206 -1.79 0.40 12.55
CA ALA A 206 -3.11 0.54 13.15
C ALA A 206 -4.05 -0.63 12.81
N GLY A 207 -4.01 -1.14 11.58
CA GLY A 207 -4.86 -2.26 11.16
C GLY A 207 -4.44 -3.57 11.80
N ILE A 208 -3.14 -3.78 12.04
CA ILE A 208 -2.64 -4.94 12.80
C ILE A 208 -3.06 -4.82 14.27
N LYS A 209 -2.97 -3.63 14.88
CA LYS A 209 -3.40 -3.39 16.26
C LYS A 209 -4.91 -3.62 16.42
N GLU A 210 -5.72 -3.17 15.46
CA GLU A 210 -7.17 -3.43 15.44
C GLU A 210 -7.46 -4.93 15.39
N TYR A 211 -6.87 -5.66 14.45
CA TYR A 211 -6.98 -7.11 14.36
C TYR A 211 -6.57 -7.81 15.67
N GLN A 212 -5.48 -7.38 16.31
CA GLN A 212 -5.03 -7.95 17.58
C GLN A 212 -6.00 -7.65 18.72
N SER A 213 -6.57 -6.44 18.76
CA SER A 213 -7.58 -6.05 19.74
C SER A 213 -8.84 -6.89 19.60
N GLU A 214 -9.35 -7.07 18.39
CA GLU A 214 -10.49 -7.95 18.12
C GLU A 214 -10.19 -9.40 18.50
N THR A 215 -8.99 -9.90 18.14
CA THR A 215 -8.59 -11.26 18.50
C THR A 215 -8.49 -11.43 20.01
N ASN A 216 -8.02 -10.43 20.76
CA ASN A 216 -7.95 -10.46 22.22
C ASN A 216 -9.35 -10.45 22.87
N TYR A 217 -10.34 -9.85 22.23
CA TYR A 217 -11.72 -9.88 22.73
C TYR A 217 -12.28 -11.31 22.74
N PHE A 218 -12.01 -12.10 21.69
CA PHE A 218 -12.47 -13.49 21.58
C PHE A 218 -11.62 -14.48 22.38
N LEU A 219 -10.35 -14.19 22.58
CA LEU A 219 -9.37 -15.06 23.22
C LEU A 219 -8.68 -14.29 24.37
N ALA A 220 -9.47 -13.78 25.31
CA ALA A 220 -8.96 -13.12 26.49
C ALA A 220 -8.00 -14.05 27.27
N ASN A 221 -6.96 -13.48 27.88
CA ASN A 221 -5.99 -14.19 28.72
C ASN A 221 -5.02 -15.16 28.02
N ARG A 222 -4.84 -15.04 26.69
CA ARG A 222 -3.79 -15.82 26.00
C ARG A 222 -2.41 -15.56 26.58
N LYS A 223 -1.68 -16.62 26.86
CA LYS A 223 -0.27 -16.55 27.26
C LYS A 223 0.59 -16.37 26.01
N SER A 224 1.42 -15.33 25.96
CA SER A 224 2.37 -15.16 24.85
C SER A 224 3.63 -15.97 25.13
N GLY A 225 3.96 -16.91 24.25
CA GLY A 225 5.19 -17.71 24.33
C GLY A 225 6.30 -17.20 23.40
N PHE A 226 5.92 -16.55 22.30
CA PHE A 226 6.87 -15.98 21.33
C PHE A 226 6.29 -14.75 20.65
N SER A 227 7.11 -13.74 20.43
CA SER A 227 6.71 -12.52 19.72
C SER A 227 7.76 -12.14 18.70
N SER A 228 7.35 -11.79 17.48
CA SER A 228 8.24 -11.35 16.40
C SER A 228 7.50 -10.43 15.43
N ASP A 229 8.23 -9.55 14.77
CA ASP A 229 7.79 -8.76 13.62
C ASP A 229 7.98 -9.50 12.27
N SER A 230 8.53 -10.71 12.31
CA SER A 230 8.69 -11.58 11.15
C SER A 230 7.65 -12.71 11.16
N LEU A 231 6.78 -12.72 10.14
CA LEU A 231 5.81 -13.79 9.95
C LEU A 231 6.48 -15.14 9.77
N MET A 232 7.60 -15.19 9.04
CA MET A 232 8.34 -16.44 8.82
C MET A 232 8.97 -16.97 10.12
N SER A 233 9.46 -16.10 10.99
CA SER A 233 9.94 -16.52 12.32
C SER A 233 8.81 -17.11 13.17
N ILE A 234 7.62 -16.50 13.14
CA ILE A 234 6.43 -17.01 13.81
C ILE A 234 6.08 -18.40 13.29
N ILE A 235 6.00 -18.57 11.97
CA ILE A 235 5.66 -19.84 11.34
C ILE A 235 6.68 -20.93 11.68
N ASN A 236 7.97 -20.60 11.63
CA ASN A 236 9.04 -21.54 11.95
C ASN A 236 8.95 -22.00 13.42
N VAL A 237 8.74 -21.07 14.36
CA VAL A 237 8.57 -21.43 15.80
C VAL A 237 7.36 -22.33 15.98
N ILE A 238 6.21 -22.04 15.39
CA ILE A 238 5.03 -22.92 15.44
C ILE A 238 5.33 -24.31 14.89
N SER A 239 6.14 -24.40 13.82
CA SER A 239 6.39 -25.67 13.14
C SER A 239 7.26 -26.66 13.94
N ILE A 240 8.07 -26.17 14.88
CA ILE A 240 9.07 -26.96 15.65
C ILE A 240 8.85 -26.99 17.15
N THR A 241 7.84 -26.25 17.67
CA THR A 241 7.55 -26.18 19.10
C THR A 241 6.09 -26.58 19.38
N ASP A 242 5.70 -26.50 20.65
CA ASP A 242 4.31 -26.64 21.12
C ASP A 242 3.59 -25.27 21.24
N ILE A 243 4.16 -24.21 20.69
CA ILE A 243 3.51 -22.89 20.60
C ILE A 243 2.56 -22.87 19.42
N ILE A 244 1.37 -22.30 19.61
CA ILE A 244 0.35 -22.18 18.60
C ILE A 244 0.20 -20.73 18.14
N GLY A 245 -0.45 -20.49 17.00
CA GLY A 245 -0.59 -19.10 16.54
C GLY A 245 -1.54 -18.92 15.36
N PHE A 246 -1.88 -17.66 15.12
CA PHE A 246 -2.65 -17.25 13.95
C PHE A 246 -1.71 -16.91 12.80
N ILE A 247 -2.00 -17.48 11.64
CA ILE A 247 -1.32 -17.12 10.39
C ILE A 247 -2.36 -16.87 9.30
N PRO A 248 -2.03 -16.12 8.23
CA PRO A 248 -2.91 -15.99 7.09
C PRO A 248 -3.30 -17.36 6.52
N GLN A 249 -4.59 -17.56 6.21
CA GLN A 249 -5.08 -18.83 5.66
C GLN A 249 -4.34 -19.20 4.38
N SER A 250 -4.11 -18.23 3.51
CA SER A 250 -3.38 -18.44 2.26
C SER A 250 -1.93 -18.89 2.47
N THR A 251 -1.29 -18.42 3.55
CA THR A 251 0.05 -18.89 3.95
C THR A 251 -0.02 -20.34 4.42
N PHE A 252 -1.02 -20.68 5.24
CA PHE A 252 -1.24 -22.05 5.65
C PHE A 252 -1.46 -22.99 4.43
N GLU A 253 -2.31 -22.60 3.49
CA GLU A 253 -2.58 -23.39 2.28
C GLU A 253 -1.32 -23.62 1.44
N SER A 254 -0.44 -22.61 1.35
CA SER A 254 0.80 -22.70 0.56
C SER A 254 1.90 -23.52 1.23
N TYR A 255 2.01 -23.48 2.56
CA TYR A 255 3.18 -23.99 3.27
C TYR A 255 2.88 -25.11 4.28
N SER A 256 1.61 -25.47 4.55
CA SER A 256 1.25 -26.44 5.58
C SER A 256 1.91 -27.80 5.40
N SER A 257 2.08 -28.24 4.16
CA SER A 257 2.73 -29.53 3.86
C SER A 257 4.24 -29.49 4.11
N SER A 258 4.89 -28.40 3.69
CA SER A 258 6.36 -28.24 3.79
C SER A 258 6.83 -27.90 5.20
N LEU A 259 6.02 -27.17 5.96
CA LEU A 259 6.36 -26.67 7.28
C LEU A 259 5.70 -27.48 8.41
N ASN A 260 5.21 -28.67 8.13
CA ASN A 260 4.66 -29.60 9.14
C ASN A 260 3.57 -28.96 10.03
N LEU A 261 2.68 -28.12 9.45
CA LEU A 261 1.61 -27.44 10.15
C LEU A 261 0.28 -28.14 10.00
N LYS A 262 -0.56 -28.09 11.03
CA LYS A 262 -1.98 -28.46 10.97
C LYS A 262 -2.86 -27.31 11.47
N LYS A 263 -4.06 -27.21 10.89
CA LYS A 263 -5.10 -26.28 11.36
C LYS A 263 -5.75 -26.85 12.62
N ILE A 264 -5.90 -26.01 13.63
CA ILE A 264 -6.67 -26.34 14.83
C ILE A 264 -8.15 -26.12 14.52
N LYS A 265 -8.97 -27.16 14.71
CA LYS A 265 -10.42 -27.05 14.56
C LYS A 265 -10.98 -26.31 15.77
N THR A 266 -11.70 -25.23 15.52
CA THR A 266 -12.35 -24.42 16.56
C THR A 266 -13.59 -23.77 15.97
N ASP A 267 -14.61 -23.56 16.79
CA ASP A 267 -15.83 -22.83 16.43
C ASP A 267 -15.60 -21.31 16.39
N ILE A 268 -14.45 -20.84 16.90
CA ILE A 268 -14.10 -19.44 16.82
C ILE A 268 -13.68 -19.11 15.39
N LYS A 269 -14.35 -18.12 14.81
CA LYS A 269 -13.94 -17.50 13.57
C LYS A 269 -13.04 -16.31 13.90
N PRO A 270 -11.72 -16.39 13.63
CA PRO A 270 -10.82 -15.26 13.83
C PRO A 270 -11.28 -14.05 13.01
N PRO A 271 -11.00 -12.82 13.48
CA PRO A 271 -11.25 -11.64 12.68
C PRO A 271 -10.43 -11.67 11.39
N SER A 272 -10.86 -10.93 10.40
CA SER A 272 -10.15 -10.76 9.14
C SER A 272 -9.50 -9.38 9.08
N MET A 273 -8.43 -9.24 8.31
CA MET A 273 -7.77 -7.96 8.05
C MET A 273 -8.05 -7.50 6.63
N ASN A 274 -8.36 -6.22 6.47
CA ASN A 274 -8.48 -5.61 5.15
C ASN A 274 -7.13 -5.07 4.69
N LEU A 275 -6.82 -5.27 3.42
CA LEU A 275 -5.69 -4.68 2.74
C LEU A 275 -6.17 -3.61 1.76
N PHE A 276 -5.40 -2.54 1.68
CA PHE A 276 -5.64 -1.42 0.79
C PHE A 276 -4.48 -1.27 -0.18
N LEU A 277 -4.81 -1.12 -1.46
CA LEU A 277 -3.86 -0.78 -2.51
C LEU A 277 -3.81 0.73 -2.65
N MET A 278 -2.61 1.28 -2.62
CA MET A 278 -2.38 2.72 -2.72
C MET A 278 -1.42 3.04 -3.86
N TYR A 279 -1.69 4.11 -4.55
CA TYR A 279 -0.84 4.65 -5.62
C TYR A 279 -1.07 6.14 -5.80
N ASN A 280 -0.10 6.83 -6.39
CA ASN A 280 -0.25 8.24 -6.72
C ASN A 280 -1.28 8.41 -7.84
N ARG A 281 -2.23 9.33 -7.67
CA ARG A 281 -3.30 9.60 -8.66
C ARG A 281 -2.74 9.94 -10.04
N ALA A 282 -1.68 10.73 -10.09
CA ALA A 282 -1.02 11.13 -11.33
C ALA A 282 -0.41 9.95 -12.10
N SER A 283 -0.16 8.79 -11.44
CA SER A 283 0.33 7.59 -12.13
C SER A 283 -0.69 7.01 -13.11
N LEU A 284 -2.00 7.30 -12.95
CA LEU A 284 -3.04 6.87 -13.91
C LEU A 284 -2.93 7.54 -15.28
N ASN A 285 -2.20 8.65 -15.39
CA ASN A 285 -1.95 9.30 -16.69
C ASN A 285 -1.00 8.46 -17.57
N ASN A 286 -0.28 7.49 -17.00
CA ASN A 286 0.47 6.49 -17.74
C ASN A 286 -0.44 5.33 -18.11
N LYS A 287 -0.69 5.11 -19.41
CA LYS A 287 -1.59 4.05 -19.91
C LYS A 287 -1.22 2.65 -19.45
N ASN A 288 0.07 2.35 -19.31
CA ASN A 288 0.51 1.03 -18.83
C ASN A 288 0.15 0.85 -17.35
N PHE A 289 0.31 1.90 -16.54
CA PHE A 289 -0.08 1.89 -15.13
C PHE A 289 -1.61 1.81 -14.97
N GLU A 290 -2.37 2.59 -15.74
CA GLU A 290 -3.83 2.55 -15.76
C GLU A 290 -4.34 1.14 -16.11
N ASN A 291 -3.79 0.52 -17.16
CA ASN A 291 -4.12 -0.85 -17.54
C ASN A 291 -3.79 -1.85 -16.43
N PHE A 292 -2.67 -1.69 -15.75
CA PHE A 292 -2.27 -2.51 -14.61
C PHE A 292 -3.30 -2.41 -13.47
N ILE A 293 -3.69 -1.19 -13.08
CA ILE A 293 -4.70 -0.98 -12.02
C ILE A 293 -6.05 -1.55 -12.44
N THR A 294 -6.49 -1.32 -13.69
CA THR A 294 -7.76 -1.85 -14.21
C THR A 294 -7.82 -3.38 -14.12
N LYS A 295 -6.71 -4.07 -14.42
CA LYS A 295 -6.63 -5.54 -14.30
C LYS A 295 -6.75 -6.00 -12.85
N ILE A 296 -6.10 -5.29 -11.92
CA ILE A 296 -6.19 -5.57 -10.48
C ILE A 296 -7.63 -5.40 -10.01
N ASP A 297 -8.27 -4.29 -10.32
CA ASP A 297 -9.64 -3.97 -9.89
C ASP A 297 -10.64 -5.00 -10.40
N LYS A 298 -10.50 -5.43 -11.67
CA LYS A 298 -11.35 -6.48 -12.25
C LYS A 298 -11.24 -7.78 -11.45
N LYS A 299 -10.03 -8.25 -11.17
CA LYS A 299 -9.81 -9.47 -10.40
C LYS A 299 -10.22 -9.37 -8.94
N THR A 300 -10.08 -8.20 -8.34
CA THR A 300 -10.57 -7.96 -6.98
C THR A 300 -12.08 -8.18 -6.92
N LYS A 301 -12.82 -7.59 -7.85
CA LYS A 301 -14.28 -7.76 -7.95
C LYS A 301 -14.70 -9.21 -8.23
N GLU A 302 -14.00 -9.91 -9.12
CA GLU A 302 -14.26 -11.33 -9.40
C GLU A 302 -14.06 -12.22 -8.17
N SER A 303 -13.02 -11.96 -7.36
CA SER A 303 -12.76 -12.73 -6.14
C SER A 303 -13.82 -12.52 -5.06
N ASP A 304 -14.36 -11.32 -4.92
CA ASP A 304 -15.43 -10.98 -3.96
C ASP A 304 -16.77 -11.57 -4.40
N THR A 305 -17.05 -11.60 -5.69
CA THR A 305 -18.26 -12.22 -6.24
C THR A 305 -18.27 -13.75 -6.03
N LEU A 306 -17.11 -14.40 -6.18
CA LEU A 306 -16.96 -15.84 -5.94
C LEU A 306 -17.08 -16.21 -4.45
N LYS A 307 -16.62 -15.34 -3.53
CA LYS A 307 -16.81 -15.52 -2.09
C LYS A 307 -18.30 -15.42 -1.73
N ASN A 308 -19.02 -14.43 -2.23
CA ASN A 308 -20.45 -14.27 -2.00
C ASN A 308 -21.27 -15.46 -2.55
N HIS A 309 -20.92 -16.03 -3.71
CA HIS A 309 -21.59 -17.23 -4.25
C HIS A 309 -21.32 -18.51 -3.45
N LYS A 310 -20.13 -18.66 -2.84
CA LYS A 310 -19.84 -19.79 -1.95
C LYS A 310 -20.62 -19.72 -0.62
N TYR A 311 -20.88 -18.50 -0.12
CA TYR A 311 -21.70 -18.32 1.08
C TYR A 311 -23.19 -18.61 0.83
N ILE A 312 -23.71 -18.30 -0.35
CA ILE A 312 -25.11 -18.58 -0.71
C ILE A 312 -25.34 -20.10 -0.90
N LYS A 313 -24.38 -20.83 -1.50
CA LYS A 313 -24.48 -22.31 -1.69
C LYS A 313 -24.31 -23.13 -0.40
N LYS A 314 -23.87 -22.57 0.72
CA LYS A 314 -23.79 -23.26 2.02
C LYS A 314 -25.00 -23.02 2.92
N LYS A 315 -26.01 -22.25 2.46
CA LYS A 315 -27.25 -21.96 3.19
C LYS A 315 -28.49 -22.67 2.60
N PHE A 316 -28.31 -23.57 1.64
CA PHE A 316 -29.35 -24.45 1.13
C PHE A 316 -28.94 -25.91 1.24
#